data_3a46d3b4e5100cdae06967a5204b9491
#
_entry.id   3a46d3b4e5100cdae06967a5204b9491
#
_cell.length_a   1.000
_cell.length_b   1.000
_cell.length_c   1.000
_cell.angle_alpha   90.00
_cell.angle_beta   90.00
_cell.angle_gamma   90.00
#
_symmetry.space_group_name_H-M   'P 1'
#
loop_
_entity.id
_entity.type
_entity.pdbx_description
1 polymer ?
#
loop_
_entity_poly.entity_id
_entity_poly.type
_entity_poly.pdbx_seq_one_letter_code
_entity_poly.pdbx_strand_id
1 'polypeptide(L)'
;HTVRSYRDAWRLFLRFVAARHKRAVAGLTLAELTAAEVAAFLQHSEVERGVSIGTRNCRLAALRSFFHFVAEREPAAIAQCAEVLHIPSKKTTKPAPCYLESSEIEAILAQPDRRCLEGQRDHALLSFLYNTGARIQEALDVCPGGIRFETPLCVHLLGKGRKERICPLWPETVALLKALLKRQPRADDEPLFVNRYGAPLGASGVRFKLAQYVEAATRTVPTL
;
A
#
# COMPACT_ATOMS: atom_id res chain seq x y z
N HIS A 1 5.76 3.93 4.90
CA HIS A 1 5.54 2.48 4.69
C HIS A 1 6.85 1.67 4.75
N THR A 2 7.93 2.10 4.10
CA THR A 2 9.21 1.36 4.04
C THR A 2 9.78 1.06 5.43
N VAL A 3 9.84 2.05 6.33
CA VAL A 3 10.36 1.87 7.70
C VAL A 3 9.57 0.80 8.47
N ARG A 4 8.23 0.82 8.37
CA ARG A 4 7.38 -0.20 9.02
C ARG A 4 7.66 -1.59 8.46
N SER A 5 7.73 -1.74 7.14
CA SER A 5 8.01 -3.03 6.48
C SER A 5 9.38 -3.57 6.87
N TYR A 6 10.40 -2.71 6.92
CA TYR A 6 11.77 -3.09 7.33
C TYR A 6 11.82 -3.50 8.79
N ARG A 7 11.19 -2.71 9.68
CA ARG A 7 11.07 -3.05 11.11
C ARG A 7 10.41 -4.42 11.29
N ASP A 8 9.33 -4.69 10.57
CA ASP A 8 8.58 -5.93 10.72
C ASP A 8 9.39 -7.13 10.17
N ALA A 9 10.15 -6.96 9.08
CA ALA A 9 11.09 -7.97 8.58
C ALA A 9 12.18 -8.30 9.62
N TRP A 10 12.77 -7.28 10.25
CA TRP A 10 13.77 -7.43 11.30
C TRP A 10 13.20 -8.11 12.54
N ARG A 11 12.04 -7.73 13.01
CA ARG A 11 11.38 -8.37 14.17
C ARG A 11 11.14 -9.85 13.91
N LEU A 12 10.74 -10.23 12.71
CA LEU A 12 10.54 -11.63 12.34
C LEU A 12 11.86 -12.39 12.28
N PHE A 13 12.87 -11.81 11.67
CA PHE A 13 14.20 -12.42 11.55
C PHE A 13 14.85 -12.65 12.92
N LEU A 14 14.90 -11.61 13.77
CA LEU A 14 15.49 -11.74 15.10
C LEU A 14 14.80 -12.78 15.97
N ARG A 15 13.46 -12.86 15.92
CA ARG A 15 12.69 -13.89 16.61
C ARG A 15 13.00 -15.29 16.09
N PHE A 16 13.17 -15.42 14.78
CA PHE A 16 13.53 -16.70 14.16
C PHE A 16 14.91 -17.16 14.63
N VAL A 17 15.93 -16.30 14.59
CA VAL A 17 17.29 -16.62 15.04
C VAL A 17 17.29 -16.93 16.54
N ALA A 18 16.64 -16.12 17.37
CA ALA A 18 16.54 -16.33 18.81
C ALA A 18 15.93 -17.70 19.16
N ALA A 19 14.88 -18.10 18.45
CA ALA A 19 14.25 -19.42 18.65
C ALA A 19 15.20 -20.57 18.27
N ARG A 20 15.95 -20.45 17.17
CA ARG A 20 16.92 -21.47 16.74
C ARG A 20 18.08 -21.62 17.74
N HIS A 21 18.57 -20.52 18.28
CA HIS A 21 19.65 -20.49 19.25
C HIS A 21 19.18 -20.69 20.69
N LYS A 22 17.87 -20.86 20.93
CA LYS A 22 17.24 -20.98 22.26
C LYS A 22 17.66 -19.85 23.21
N ARG A 23 17.67 -18.62 22.69
CA ARG A 23 18.07 -17.39 23.40
C ARG A 23 16.99 -16.31 23.32
N ALA A 24 17.06 -15.35 24.22
CA ALA A 24 16.27 -14.12 24.11
C ALA A 24 16.83 -13.25 22.98
N VAL A 25 15.94 -12.50 22.27
CA VAL A 25 16.35 -11.59 21.19
C VAL A 25 17.39 -10.57 21.66
N ALA A 26 17.27 -10.07 22.90
CA ALA A 26 18.22 -9.12 23.49
C ALA A 26 19.63 -9.69 23.71
N GLY A 27 19.79 -11.02 23.72
CA GLY A 27 21.09 -11.71 23.86
C GLY A 27 21.77 -12.05 22.54
N LEU A 28 21.16 -11.70 21.40
CA LEU A 28 21.78 -11.93 20.08
C LEU A 28 22.85 -10.89 19.79
N THR A 29 23.95 -11.35 19.22
CA THR A 29 25.06 -10.52 18.76
C THR A 29 25.08 -10.43 17.23
N LEU A 30 25.79 -9.44 16.68
CA LEU A 30 25.92 -9.30 15.23
C LEU A 30 26.58 -10.55 14.61
N ALA A 31 27.54 -11.16 15.27
CA ALA A 31 28.24 -12.34 14.80
C ALA A 31 27.31 -13.56 14.59
N GLU A 32 26.18 -13.63 15.31
CA GLU A 32 25.20 -14.70 15.18
C GLU A 32 24.23 -14.48 14.00
N LEU A 33 24.17 -13.27 13.45
CA LEU A 33 23.29 -12.93 12.32
C LEU A 33 23.96 -13.22 10.97
N THR A 34 24.33 -14.48 10.76
CA THR A 34 25.10 -14.93 9.59
C THR A 34 24.27 -15.01 8.31
N ALA A 35 24.96 -15.13 7.15
CA ALA A 35 24.30 -15.40 5.87
C ALA A 35 23.50 -16.71 5.89
N ALA A 36 23.97 -17.73 6.61
CA ALA A 36 23.26 -19.00 6.80
C ALA A 36 21.94 -18.80 7.56
N GLU A 37 21.92 -17.99 8.62
CA GLU A 37 20.68 -17.66 9.35
C GLU A 37 19.71 -16.84 8.50
N VAL A 38 20.21 -15.89 7.71
CA VAL A 38 19.37 -15.13 6.76
C VAL A 38 18.76 -16.07 5.72
N ALA A 39 19.55 -16.97 5.13
CA ALA A 39 19.06 -17.93 4.15
C ALA A 39 17.99 -18.88 4.75
N ALA A 40 18.25 -19.41 5.95
CA ALA A 40 17.29 -20.26 6.68
C ALA A 40 15.99 -19.53 7.00
N PHE A 41 16.05 -18.27 7.44
CA PHE A 41 14.86 -17.43 7.68
C PHE A 41 14.05 -17.21 6.41
N LEU A 42 14.71 -16.95 5.29
CA LEU A 42 14.02 -16.74 4.01
C LEU A 42 13.34 -18.03 3.54
N GLN A 43 14.00 -19.19 3.70
CA GLN A 43 13.44 -20.50 3.40
C GLN A 43 12.24 -20.83 4.31
N HIS A 44 12.37 -20.67 5.62
CA HIS A 44 11.28 -20.81 6.59
C HIS A 44 10.08 -19.91 6.21
N SER A 45 10.35 -18.66 5.79
CA SER A 45 9.32 -17.74 5.35
C SER A 45 8.53 -18.25 4.15
N GLU A 46 9.20 -18.89 3.18
CA GLU A 46 8.56 -19.43 1.98
C GLU A 46 7.83 -20.74 2.27
N VAL A 47 8.51 -21.70 2.88
CA VAL A 47 8.02 -23.09 3.02
C VAL A 47 7.00 -23.20 4.14
N GLU A 48 7.31 -22.70 5.32
CA GLU A 48 6.47 -22.90 6.51
C GLU A 48 5.40 -21.80 6.66
N ARG A 49 5.71 -20.58 6.22
CA ARG A 49 4.77 -19.45 6.31
C ARG A 49 4.06 -19.12 4.99
N GLY A 50 4.35 -19.81 3.90
CA GLY A 50 3.70 -19.68 2.62
C GLY A 50 3.77 -18.25 2.01
N VAL A 51 4.83 -17.46 2.32
CA VAL A 51 4.90 -16.09 1.79
C VAL A 51 5.30 -16.09 0.31
N SER A 52 4.79 -15.14 -0.45
CA SER A 52 5.17 -14.97 -1.86
C SER A 52 6.67 -14.64 -2.02
N ILE A 53 7.22 -14.94 -3.20
CA ILE A 53 8.60 -14.58 -3.58
C ILE A 53 8.82 -13.06 -3.45
N GLY A 54 7.82 -12.24 -3.80
CA GLY A 54 7.88 -10.79 -3.61
C GLY A 54 8.07 -10.39 -2.14
N THR A 55 7.31 -10.99 -1.23
CA THR A 55 7.44 -10.77 0.21
C THR A 55 8.80 -11.25 0.74
N ARG A 56 9.27 -12.43 0.30
CA ARG A 56 10.61 -12.94 0.62
C ARG A 56 11.70 -11.95 0.20
N ASN A 57 11.65 -11.46 -1.04
CA ASN A 57 12.62 -10.50 -1.57
C ASN A 57 12.58 -9.15 -0.85
N CYS A 58 11.39 -8.70 -0.45
CA CYS A 58 11.23 -7.48 0.35
C CYS A 58 11.88 -7.62 1.74
N ARG A 59 11.76 -8.79 2.38
CA ARG A 59 12.45 -9.10 3.64
C ARG A 59 13.96 -9.11 3.45
N LEU A 60 14.46 -9.76 2.40
CA LEU A 60 15.89 -9.76 2.06
C LEU A 60 16.41 -8.34 1.85
N ALA A 61 15.68 -7.48 1.14
CA ALA A 61 16.06 -6.09 0.92
C ALA A 61 16.19 -5.31 2.24
N ALA A 62 15.27 -5.56 3.19
CA ALA A 62 15.33 -4.95 4.52
C ALA A 62 16.58 -5.38 5.31
N LEU A 63 16.92 -6.67 5.27
CA LEU A 63 18.13 -7.20 5.92
C LEU A 63 19.39 -6.65 5.25
N ARG A 64 19.48 -6.68 3.93
CA ARG A 64 20.61 -6.12 3.18
C ARG A 64 20.85 -4.65 3.48
N SER A 65 19.80 -3.84 3.60
CA SER A 65 19.93 -2.42 3.92
C SER A 65 20.67 -2.18 5.25
N PHE A 66 20.44 -3.04 6.24
CA PHE A 66 21.14 -2.98 7.51
C PHE A 66 22.60 -3.46 7.38
N PHE A 67 22.86 -4.57 6.69
CA PHE A 67 24.22 -5.08 6.51
C PHE A 67 25.08 -4.14 5.66
N HIS A 68 24.52 -3.38 4.73
CA HIS A 68 25.21 -2.26 4.08
C HIS A 68 25.62 -1.19 5.08
N PHE A 69 24.69 -0.78 5.95
CA PHE A 69 24.97 0.21 6.99
C PHE A 69 26.07 -0.28 7.97
N VAL A 70 26.06 -1.56 8.35
CA VAL A 70 27.07 -2.16 9.22
C VAL A 70 28.43 -2.20 8.52
N ALA A 71 28.49 -2.60 7.25
CA ALA A 71 29.74 -2.70 6.49
C ALA A 71 30.48 -1.37 6.38
N GLU A 72 29.74 -0.24 6.37
CA GLU A 72 30.35 1.10 6.33
C GLU A 72 30.93 1.56 7.69
N ARG A 73 30.53 0.94 8.80
CA ARG A 73 30.83 1.41 10.16
C ARG A 73 31.66 0.42 11.00
N GLU A 74 31.60 -0.84 10.64
CA GLU A 74 32.25 -1.92 11.41
C GLU A 74 33.17 -2.75 10.49
N PRO A 75 34.45 -2.35 10.35
CA PRO A 75 35.37 -3.03 9.47
C PRO A 75 35.57 -4.53 9.79
N ALA A 76 35.47 -4.91 11.07
CA ALA A 76 35.56 -6.30 11.49
C ALA A 76 34.44 -7.19 10.96
N ALA A 77 33.27 -6.61 10.59
CA ALA A 77 32.11 -7.33 10.09
C ALA A 77 32.02 -7.37 8.56
N ILE A 78 32.95 -6.76 7.82
CA ILE A 78 32.86 -6.62 6.34
C ILE A 78 32.69 -7.98 5.66
N ALA A 79 33.41 -8.98 6.02
CA ALA A 79 33.33 -10.32 5.41
C ALA A 79 31.93 -10.92 5.60
N GLN A 80 31.40 -10.90 6.81
CA GLN A 80 30.02 -11.35 7.13
C GLN A 80 28.98 -10.56 6.37
N CYS A 81 29.13 -9.24 6.31
CA CYS A 81 28.21 -8.37 5.57
C CYS A 81 28.21 -8.73 4.08
N ALA A 82 29.39 -8.92 3.48
CA ALA A 82 29.52 -9.30 2.08
C ALA A 82 28.77 -10.60 1.76
N GLU A 83 28.90 -11.64 2.61
CA GLU A 83 28.17 -12.90 2.45
C GLU A 83 26.63 -12.69 2.43
N VAL A 84 26.09 -11.88 3.34
CA VAL A 84 24.65 -11.57 3.37
C VAL A 84 24.22 -10.78 2.13
N LEU A 85 25.03 -9.83 1.70
CA LEU A 85 24.75 -9.01 0.53
C LEU A 85 24.77 -9.81 -0.78
N HIS A 86 25.50 -10.92 -0.84
CA HIS A 86 25.53 -11.82 -2.00
C HIS A 86 24.35 -12.80 -2.09
N ILE A 87 23.52 -12.96 -1.03
CA ILE A 87 22.33 -13.83 -1.11
C ILE A 87 21.42 -13.36 -2.25
N PRO A 88 21.12 -14.18 -3.29
CA PRO A 88 20.39 -13.70 -4.46
C PRO A 88 18.91 -13.46 -4.16
N SER A 89 18.34 -12.46 -4.83
CA SER A 89 16.89 -12.31 -4.94
C SER A 89 16.35 -13.37 -5.90
N LYS A 90 15.21 -13.97 -5.57
CA LYS A 90 14.54 -14.91 -6.47
C LYS A 90 13.80 -14.17 -7.57
N LYS A 91 13.89 -14.67 -8.80
CA LYS A 91 13.07 -14.18 -9.92
C LYS A 91 11.60 -14.51 -9.66
N THR A 92 10.73 -13.56 -9.97
CA THR A 92 9.28 -13.76 -9.94
C THR A 92 8.71 -13.40 -11.31
N THR A 93 7.78 -14.19 -11.78
CA THR A 93 6.98 -13.82 -12.94
C THR A 93 6.09 -12.65 -12.55
N LYS A 94 6.15 -11.56 -13.32
CA LYS A 94 5.17 -10.48 -13.20
C LYS A 94 3.93 -10.93 -13.96
N PRO A 95 2.75 -10.97 -13.34
CA PRO A 95 1.53 -11.20 -14.10
C PRO A 95 1.39 -10.11 -15.17
N ALA A 96 0.84 -10.45 -16.32
CA ALA A 96 0.49 -9.45 -17.33
C ALA A 96 -0.44 -8.41 -16.69
N PRO A 97 -0.29 -7.12 -17.03
CA PRO A 97 -1.23 -6.11 -16.58
C PRO A 97 -2.64 -6.49 -17.04
N CYS A 98 -3.57 -6.56 -16.10
CA CYS A 98 -4.98 -6.70 -16.41
C CYS A 98 -5.58 -5.29 -16.47
N TYR A 99 -6.25 -4.97 -17.56
CA TYR A 99 -6.97 -3.72 -17.74
C TYR A 99 -8.46 -4.01 -17.68
N LEU A 100 -9.19 -3.11 -17.03
CA LEU A 100 -10.64 -3.19 -17.00
C LEU A 100 -11.22 -2.51 -18.24
N GLU A 101 -12.19 -3.14 -18.86
CA GLU A 101 -13.00 -2.55 -19.92
C GLU A 101 -13.97 -1.51 -19.32
N SER A 102 -14.46 -0.58 -20.16
CA SER A 102 -15.38 0.47 -19.70
C SER A 102 -16.63 -0.09 -19.03
N SER A 103 -17.20 -1.16 -19.57
CA SER A 103 -18.38 -1.85 -19.01
C SER A 103 -18.10 -2.46 -17.64
N GLU A 104 -16.90 -2.96 -17.42
CA GLU A 104 -16.47 -3.52 -16.13
C GLU A 104 -16.31 -2.43 -15.07
N ILE A 105 -15.72 -1.28 -15.47
CA ILE A 105 -15.60 -0.11 -14.60
C ILE A 105 -16.98 0.42 -14.22
N GLU A 106 -17.88 0.57 -15.18
CA GLU A 106 -19.27 1.02 -14.93
C GLU A 106 -20.01 0.07 -13.99
N ALA A 107 -19.85 -1.25 -14.18
CA ALA A 107 -20.44 -2.24 -13.30
C ALA A 107 -19.92 -2.13 -11.86
N ILE A 108 -18.62 -1.89 -11.66
CA ILE A 108 -18.05 -1.65 -10.32
C ILE A 108 -18.58 -0.34 -9.71
N LEU A 109 -18.60 0.75 -10.49
CA LEU A 109 -19.07 2.05 -10.03
C LEU A 109 -20.58 2.05 -9.68
N ALA A 110 -21.36 1.14 -10.25
CA ALA A 110 -22.78 0.98 -9.95
C ALA A 110 -23.06 0.27 -8.60
N GLN A 111 -22.06 -0.44 -8.01
CA GLN A 111 -22.31 -1.25 -6.81
C GLN A 111 -22.55 -0.46 -5.51
N PRO A 112 -21.88 0.70 -5.24
CA PRO A 112 -22.12 1.42 -4.00
C PRO A 112 -23.57 1.87 -3.87
N ASP A 113 -24.23 1.55 -2.74
CA ASP A 113 -25.62 1.99 -2.47
C ASP A 113 -25.69 3.50 -2.19
N ARG A 114 -25.97 4.29 -3.22
CA ARG A 114 -26.02 5.76 -3.16
C ARG A 114 -27.15 6.33 -2.31
N ARG A 115 -28.02 5.51 -1.74
CA ARG A 115 -29.07 5.95 -0.79
C ARG A 115 -28.47 6.26 0.59
N CYS A 116 -27.38 5.59 0.98
CA CYS A 116 -26.68 5.84 2.23
C CYS A 116 -25.42 6.70 2.02
N LEU A 117 -24.95 7.34 3.09
CA LEU A 117 -23.81 8.27 3.04
C LEU A 117 -22.50 7.53 2.68
N GLU A 118 -22.29 6.33 3.25
CA GLU A 118 -21.11 5.50 2.95
C GLU A 118 -21.06 5.12 1.47
N GLY A 119 -22.18 4.72 0.89
CA GLY A 119 -22.20 4.35 -0.53
C GLY A 119 -22.02 5.56 -1.45
N GLN A 120 -22.53 6.74 -1.09
CA GLN A 120 -22.25 7.98 -1.83
C GLN A 120 -20.76 8.35 -1.77
N ARG A 121 -20.15 8.24 -0.59
CA ARG A 121 -18.72 8.46 -0.41
C ARG A 121 -17.90 7.46 -1.23
N ASP A 122 -18.25 6.17 -1.17
CA ASP A 122 -17.54 5.12 -1.88
C ASP A 122 -17.66 5.31 -3.40
N HIS A 123 -18.86 5.65 -3.91
CA HIS A 123 -19.06 5.99 -5.32
C HIS A 123 -18.23 7.21 -5.75
N ALA A 124 -18.24 8.28 -4.96
CA ALA A 124 -17.44 9.48 -5.24
C ALA A 124 -15.94 9.19 -5.23
N LEU A 125 -15.44 8.38 -4.26
CA LEU A 125 -14.04 7.96 -4.18
C LEU A 125 -13.62 7.11 -5.38
N LEU A 126 -14.43 6.11 -5.77
CA LEU A 126 -14.13 5.25 -6.91
C LEU A 126 -14.14 6.05 -8.23
N SER A 127 -15.11 6.94 -8.43
CA SER A 127 -15.17 7.85 -9.58
C SER A 127 -13.96 8.78 -9.61
N PHE A 128 -13.55 9.31 -8.47
CA PHE A 128 -12.36 10.16 -8.34
C PHE A 128 -11.08 9.37 -8.70
N LEU A 129 -10.92 8.14 -8.21
CA LEU A 129 -9.79 7.28 -8.53
C LEU A 129 -9.75 6.96 -10.03
N TYR A 130 -10.88 6.67 -10.64
CA TYR A 130 -10.98 6.40 -12.08
C TYR A 130 -10.63 7.65 -12.91
N ASN A 131 -11.20 8.81 -12.57
CA ASN A 131 -10.93 10.06 -13.28
C ASN A 131 -9.44 10.47 -13.22
N THR A 132 -8.79 10.35 -12.04
CA THR A 132 -7.47 10.95 -11.79
C THR A 132 -6.31 9.98 -11.90
N GLY A 133 -6.55 8.67 -11.87
CA GLY A 133 -5.51 7.65 -11.73
C GLY A 133 -4.67 7.81 -10.46
N ALA A 134 -5.23 8.44 -9.42
CA ALA A 134 -4.55 8.67 -8.16
C ALA A 134 -4.26 7.35 -7.43
N ARG A 135 -3.12 7.28 -6.73
CA ARG A 135 -2.91 6.18 -5.78
C ARG A 135 -3.94 6.30 -4.65
N ILE A 136 -4.36 5.16 -4.09
CA ILE A 136 -5.36 5.16 -3.01
C ILE A 136 -4.99 6.16 -1.90
N GLN A 137 -3.73 6.20 -1.46
CA GLN A 137 -3.32 7.13 -0.40
C GLN A 137 -3.38 8.58 -0.85
N GLU A 138 -2.99 8.89 -2.09
CA GLU A 138 -3.10 10.24 -2.65
C GLU A 138 -4.55 10.73 -2.66
N ALA A 139 -5.48 9.85 -3.04
CA ALA A 139 -6.91 10.17 -3.02
C ALA A 139 -7.46 10.36 -1.60
N LEU A 140 -7.00 9.56 -0.64
CA LEU A 140 -7.43 9.65 0.76
C LEU A 140 -6.86 10.87 1.50
N ASP A 141 -5.73 11.40 1.03
CA ASP A 141 -5.10 12.60 1.57
C ASP A 141 -5.66 13.89 0.95
N VAL A 142 -6.61 13.79 -0.02
CA VAL A 142 -7.25 14.96 -0.63
C VAL A 142 -8.14 15.66 0.39
N CYS A 143 -7.96 16.98 0.50
CA CYS A 143 -8.78 17.87 1.28
C CYS A 143 -9.57 18.84 0.35
N PRO A 144 -10.71 19.42 0.77
CA PRO A 144 -11.48 20.34 -0.06
C PRO A 144 -10.65 21.51 -0.60
N GLY A 145 -9.73 22.08 0.19
CA GLY A 145 -8.84 23.17 -0.23
C GLY A 145 -7.85 22.79 -1.34
N GLY A 146 -7.64 21.49 -1.58
CA GLY A 146 -6.83 20.99 -2.71
C GLY A 146 -7.63 20.82 -4.01
N ILE A 147 -8.93 21.09 -4.00
CA ILE A 147 -9.81 20.90 -5.15
C ILE A 147 -10.29 22.27 -5.66
N ARG A 148 -10.10 22.51 -6.94
CA ARG A 148 -10.69 23.67 -7.61
C ARG A 148 -12.03 23.26 -8.22
N PHE A 149 -13.12 23.76 -7.61
CA PHE A 149 -14.51 23.49 -8.01
C PHE A 149 -15.04 24.42 -9.10
N GLU A 150 -14.23 25.33 -9.59
CA GLU A 150 -14.51 26.27 -10.68
C GLU A 150 -13.58 26.01 -11.85
N THR A 151 -13.97 26.46 -13.04
CA THR A 151 -13.17 26.26 -14.26
C THR A 151 -11.82 26.97 -14.19
N PRO A 152 -10.72 26.29 -14.51
CA PRO A 152 -10.58 24.87 -14.85
C PRO A 152 -10.71 23.95 -13.64
N LEU A 153 -11.62 22.94 -13.73
CA LEU A 153 -11.84 21.95 -12.68
C LEU A 153 -10.61 21.08 -12.51
N CYS A 154 -9.99 21.07 -11.35
CA CYS A 154 -8.79 20.26 -11.10
C CYS A 154 -8.59 19.97 -9.62
N VAL A 155 -7.68 19.03 -9.35
CA VAL A 155 -7.22 18.67 -8.01
C VAL A 155 -5.71 18.66 -7.95
N HIS A 156 -5.16 19.15 -6.83
CA HIS A 156 -3.76 19.02 -6.49
C HIS A 156 -3.53 17.69 -5.77
N LEU A 157 -2.67 16.84 -6.31
CA LEU A 157 -2.31 15.55 -5.74
C LEU A 157 -0.85 15.56 -5.31
N LEU A 158 -0.61 15.17 -4.05
CA LEU A 158 0.72 15.04 -3.48
C LEU A 158 1.15 13.58 -3.50
N GLY A 159 2.12 13.24 -4.35
CA GLY A 159 2.61 11.89 -4.54
C GLY A 159 3.84 11.53 -3.69
N LYS A 160 4.37 10.31 -3.92
CA LYS A 160 5.59 9.83 -3.27
C LYS A 160 6.77 10.78 -3.52
N GLY A 161 7.49 11.12 -2.47
CA GLY A 161 8.64 12.04 -2.52
C GLY A 161 8.23 13.52 -2.62
N ARG A 162 7.02 13.86 -2.17
CA ARG A 162 6.44 15.21 -2.24
C ARG A 162 6.34 15.77 -3.66
N LYS A 163 6.19 14.88 -4.65
CA LYS A 163 5.95 15.33 -6.03
C LYS A 163 4.49 15.71 -6.18
N GLU A 164 4.26 16.95 -6.55
CA GLU A 164 2.94 17.48 -6.80
C GLU A 164 2.56 17.32 -8.27
N ARG A 165 1.27 17.07 -8.52
CA ARG A 165 0.69 17.13 -9.84
C ARG A 165 -0.73 17.66 -9.77
N ILE A 166 -1.13 18.37 -10.81
CA ILE A 166 -2.49 18.84 -11.02
C ILE A 166 -3.17 17.88 -11.97
N CYS A 167 -4.32 17.33 -11.56
CA CYS A 167 -5.14 16.48 -12.40
C CYS A 167 -6.45 17.20 -12.75
N PRO A 168 -6.85 17.25 -14.03
CA PRO A 168 -8.18 17.75 -14.39
C PRO A 168 -9.26 16.82 -13.83
N LEU A 169 -10.37 17.42 -13.41
CA LEU A 169 -11.53 16.69 -12.93
C LEU A 169 -12.67 16.77 -13.94
N TRP A 170 -13.34 15.66 -14.13
CA TRP A 170 -14.57 15.63 -14.91
C TRP A 170 -15.71 16.33 -14.17
N PRO A 171 -16.61 17.00 -14.88
CA PRO A 171 -17.78 17.67 -14.27
C PRO A 171 -18.61 16.74 -13.39
N GLU A 172 -18.77 15.48 -13.80
CA GLU A 172 -19.51 14.44 -13.08
C GLU A 172 -18.82 14.12 -11.74
N THR A 173 -17.50 13.97 -11.75
CA THR A 173 -16.70 13.74 -10.53
C THR A 173 -16.86 14.93 -9.57
N VAL A 174 -16.75 16.15 -10.08
CA VAL A 174 -16.92 17.36 -9.27
C VAL A 174 -18.33 17.43 -8.68
N ALA A 175 -19.38 17.07 -9.44
CA ALA A 175 -20.75 17.03 -8.93
C ALA A 175 -20.90 16.04 -7.76
N LEU A 176 -20.27 14.86 -7.85
CA LEU A 176 -20.26 13.87 -6.76
C LEU A 176 -19.57 14.39 -5.51
N LEU A 177 -18.40 15.04 -5.67
CA LEU A 177 -17.65 15.62 -4.56
C LEU A 177 -18.40 16.77 -3.88
N LYS A 178 -19.04 17.65 -4.66
CA LYS A 178 -19.91 18.71 -4.13
C LYS A 178 -21.13 18.14 -3.37
N ALA A 179 -21.76 17.10 -3.91
CA ALA A 179 -22.88 16.43 -3.25
C ALA A 179 -22.45 15.78 -1.93
N LEU A 180 -21.29 15.16 -1.88
CA LEU A 180 -20.72 14.59 -0.66
C LEU A 180 -20.45 15.67 0.37
N LEU A 181 -19.77 16.76 0.01
CA LEU A 181 -19.46 17.89 0.89
C LEU A 181 -20.71 18.58 1.42
N LYS A 182 -21.78 18.65 0.60
CA LYS A 182 -23.07 19.22 1.05
C LYS A 182 -23.71 18.38 2.17
N ARG A 183 -23.56 17.04 2.11
CA ARG A 183 -24.11 16.13 3.13
C ARG A 183 -23.19 15.96 4.33
N GLN A 184 -21.88 16.02 4.12
CA GLN A 184 -20.85 15.88 5.13
C GLN A 184 -19.80 16.97 4.93
N PRO A 185 -20.08 18.20 5.45
CA PRO A 185 -19.15 19.32 5.32
C PRO A 185 -17.80 19.00 5.95
N ARG A 186 -16.73 19.45 5.29
CA ARG A 186 -15.34 19.31 5.75
C ARG A 186 -14.65 20.66 5.64
N ALA A 187 -13.72 20.94 6.56
CA ALA A 187 -12.83 22.08 6.44
C ALA A 187 -11.83 21.90 5.29
N ASP A 188 -11.23 22.99 4.83
CA ASP A 188 -10.33 22.97 3.67
C ASP A 188 -9.09 22.12 3.85
N ASP A 189 -8.66 21.88 5.09
CA ASP A 189 -7.50 21.08 5.49
C ASP A 189 -7.85 19.68 6.04
N GLU A 190 -9.12 19.34 6.12
CA GLU A 190 -9.58 18.04 6.58
C GLU A 190 -9.71 17.04 5.41
N PRO A 191 -9.38 15.75 5.62
CA PRO A 191 -9.59 14.72 4.60
C PRO A 191 -11.05 14.66 4.12
N LEU A 192 -11.21 14.63 2.80
CA LEU A 192 -12.51 14.58 2.16
C LEU A 192 -13.25 13.25 2.40
N PHE A 193 -12.52 12.15 2.35
CA PHE A 193 -13.11 10.80 2.46
C PHE A 193 -12.89 10.24 3.87
N VAL A 194 -13.97 10.23 4.65
CA VAL A 194 -13.96 9.78 6.05
C VAL A 194 -14.90 8.59 6.27
N ASN A 195 -14.66 7.87 7.34
CA ASN A 195 -15.54 6.78 7.79
C ASN A 195 -16.78 7.33 8.51
N ARG A 196 -17.70 6.45 8.91
CA ARG A 196 -18.93 6.82 9.64
C ARG A 196 -18.69 7.53 10.98
N TYR A 197 -17.48 7.47 11.51
CA TYR A 197 -17.07 8.13 12.76
C TYR A 197 -16.36 9.47 12.52
N GLY A 198 -16.29 9.93 11.26
CA GLY A 198 -15.58 11.16 10.89
C GLY A 198 -14.06 11.05 10.81
N ALA A 199 -13.49 9.86 11.07
CA ALA A 199 -12.05 9.63 10.92
C ALA A 199 -11.66 9.31 9.46
N PRO A 200 -10.44 9.69 9.01
CA PRO A 200 -9.97 9.39 7.66
C PRO A 200 -10.06 7.92 7.30
N LEU A 201 -10.41 7.62 6.05
CA LEU A 201 -10.40 6.25 5.54
C LEU A 201 -8.99 5.70 5.47
N GLY A 202 -8.82 4.43 5.83
CA GLY A 202 -7.56 3.72 5.61
C GLY A 202 -7.53 3.01 4.26
N ALA A 203 -6.37 2.99 3.61
CA ALA A 203 -6.18 2.33 2.31
C ALA A 203 -6.54 0.82 2.33
N SER A 204 -6.38 0.14 3.47
CA SER A 204 -6.81 -1.26 3.64
C SER A 204 -8.33 -1.41 3.60
N GLY A 205 -9.07 -0.50 4.24
CA GLY A 205 -10.52 -0.47 4.22
C GLY A 205 -11.07 -0.22 2.82
N VAL A 206 -10.46 0.71 2.08
CA VAL A 206 -10.83 0.98 0.67
C VAL A 206 -10.61 -0.25 -0.20
N ARG A 207 -9.45 -0.94 -0.08
CA ARG A 207 -9.19 -2.17 -0.85
C ARG A 207 -10.18 -3.27 -0.52
N PHE A 208 -10.53 -3.43 0.76
CA PHE A 208 -11.54 -4.41 1.18
C PHE A 208 -12.91 -4.11 0.55
N LYS A 209 -13.35 -2.84 0.59
CA LYS A 209 -14.60 -2.41 -0.03
C LYS A 209 -14.58 -2.58 -1.54
N LEU A 210 -13.49 -2.20 -2.20
CA LEU A 210 -13.33 -2.38 -3.64
C LEU A 210 -13.44 -3.87 -4.02
N ALA A 211 -12.79 -4.77 -3.27
CA ALA A 211 -12.91 -6.20 -3.52
C ALA A 211 -14.36 -6.70 -3.41
N GLN A 212 -15.13 -6.21 -2.42
CA GLN A 212 -16.56 -6.52 -2.31
C GLN A 212 -17.37 -6.02 -3.51
N TYR A 213 -17.07 -4.80 -4.01
CA TYR A 213 -17.75 -4.24 -5.18
C TYR A 213 -17.39 -4.99 -6.47
N VAL A 214 -16.14 -5.39 -6.64
CA VAL A 214 -15.70 -6.24 -7.76
C VAL A 214 -16.43 -7.57 -7.71
N GLU A 215 -16.44 -8.27 -6.56
CA GLU A 215 -17.17 -9.52 -6.40
C GLU A 215 -18.67 -9.39 -6.69
N ALA A 216 -19.29 -8.28 -6.28
CA ALA A 216 -20.69 -8.04 -6.59
C ALA A 216 -20.91 -7.77 -8.08
N ALA A 217 -20.00 -7.03 -8.74
CA ALA A 217 -20.08 -6.71 -10.16
C ALA A 217 -19.86 -7.94 -11.06
N THR A 218 -19.04 -8.93 -10.64
CA THR A 218 -18.86 -10.19 -11.40
C THR A 218 -20.16 -10.98 -11.60
N ARG A 219 -21.19 -10.73 -10.78
CA ARG A 219 -22.52 -11.34 -10.97
C ARG A 219 -23.26 -10.81 -12.21
N THR A 220 -22.94 -9.60 -12.65
CA THR A 220 -23.54 -8.95 -13.82
C THR A 220 -22.62 -8.91 -15.01
N VAL A 221 -21.30 -8.88 -14.77
CA VAL A 221 -20.23 -8.86 -15.79
C VAL A 221 -19.23 -9.98 -15.45
N PRO A 222 -19.42 -11.21 -15.94
CA PRO A 222 -18.59 -12.38 -15.58
C PRO A 222 -17.12 -12.31 -16.03
N THR A 223 -16.76 -11.32 -16.86
CA THR A 223 -15.37 -11.09 -17.32
C THR A 223 -14.47 -10.40 -16.27
N LEU A 224 -15.06 -9.87 -15.18
CA LEU A 224 -14.38 -9.25 -14.06
C LEU A 224 -13.59 -10.25 -13.20
#